data_b07dce72942befc6986c0aa64920f81d
#
_entry.id   b07dce72942befc6986c0aa64920f81d
#
_cell.length_a   1.000
_cell.length_b   1.000
_cell.length_c   1.000
_cell.angle_alpha   90.00
_cell.angle_beta   90.00
_cell.angle_gamma   90.00
#
_symmetry.space_group_name_H-M   'P 1'
#
loop_
_entity.id
_entity.type
_entity.pdbx_description
1 polymer ?
#
loop_
_entity_poly.entity_id
_entity_poly.type
_entity_poly.pdbx_seq_one_letter_code
_entity_poly.pdbx_strand_id
1 'polypeptide(L)'
;MAILLFLLWIIWNGKVNAEIILFGIALTALVLLFAVKVLGYSLESERRFWRNSPLFLRYVGVLIGEIFKASLAVAKLACSPGGSPDPVIVEFHSGLPSDFQNALLANSITLTPGTFTLIQEGDRFVVHCLRREYAEGIDESVFVELLRKVKL
;
A
#
# COMPACT_ATOMS: atom_id res chain seq x y z
N MET A 1 14.69 -4.80 -9.25
CA MET A 1 15.39 -4.13 -8.12
C MET A 1 16.72 -3.53 -8.52
N ALA A 2 17.63 -4.27 -9.18
CA ALA A 2 18.94 -3.76 -9.62
C ALA A 2 18.84 -2.45 -10.41
N ILE A 3 18.00 -2.43 -11.44
CA ILE A 3 17.81 -1.25 -12.30
C ILE A 3 17.30 -0.05 -11.49
N LEU A 4 16.37 -0.26 -10.57
CA LEU A 4 15.83 0.80 -9.72
C LEU A 4 16.89 1.36 -8.77
N LEU A 5 17.70 0.51 -8.14
CA LEU A 5 18.81 0.94 -7.28
C LEU A 5 19.84 1.73 -8.06
N PHE A 6 20.19 1.27 -9.26
CA PHE A 6 21.13 1.97 -10.13
C PHE A 6 20.58 3.33 -10.61
N LEU A 7 19.32 3.39 -11.01
CA LEU A 7 18.66 4.65 -11.39
C LEU A 7 18.60 5.63 -10.21
N LEU A 8 18.26 5.15 -9.02
CA LEU A 8 18.24 5.95 -7.80
C LEU A 8 19.63 6.54 -7.52
N TRP A 9 20.70 5.75 -7.69
CA TRP A 9 22.07 6.19 -7.56
C TRP A 9 22.42 7.32 -8.54
N ILE A 10 22.05 7.16 -9.81
CA ILE A 10 22.29 8.20 -10.84
C ILE A 10 21.52 9.49 -10.52
N ILE A 11 20.23 9.37 -10.14
CA ILE A 11 19.40 10.53 -9.80
C ILE A 11 19.99 11.28 -8.61
N TRP A 12 20.46 10.56 -7.57
CA TRP A 12 21.02 11.16 -6.37
C TRP A 12 22.31 11.91 -6.64
N ASN A 13 23.14 11.41 -7.54
CA ASN A 13 24.41 12.08 -7.91
C ASN A 13 24.22 13.32 -8.80
N GLY A 14 23.09 13.46 -9.50
CA GLY A 14 22.80 14.62 -10.37
C GLY A 14 23.73 14.79 -11.56
N LYS A 15 24.70 13.90 -11.75
CA LYS A 15 25.70 13.92 -12.85
C LYS A 15 25.90 12.49 -13.34
N VAL A 16 26.26 12.36 -14.61
CA VAL A 16 26.56 11.07 -15.24
C VAL A 16 27.98 11.13 -15.80
N ASN A 17 28.90 10.42 -15.18
CA ASN A 17 30.27 10.21 -15.67
C ASN A 17 30.69 8.75 -15.47
N ALA A 18 31.82 8.35 -16.05
CA ALA A 18 32.30 6.97 -15.99
C ALA A 18 32.53 6.47 -14.57
N GLU A 19 33.01 7.33 -13.67
CA GLU A 19 33.25 7.00 -12.27
C GLU A 19 31.92 6.70 -11.55
N ILE A 20 30.91 7.57 -11.69
CA ILE A 20 29.59 7.39 -11.06
C ILE A 20 28.93 6.12 -11.58
N ILE A 21 29.05 5.81 -12.86
CA ILE A 21 28.51 4.57 -13.45
C ILE A 21 29.19 3.34 -12.84
N LEU A 22 30.53 3.32 -12.79
CA LEU A 22 31.30 2.20 -12.23
C LEU A 22 30.98 1.98 -10.74
N PHE A 23 31.00 3.05 -9.95
CA PHE A 23 30.61 2.97 -8.54
C PHE A 23 29.16 2.55 -8.35
N GLY A 24 28.23 3.02 -9.19
CA GLY A 24 26.83 2.65 -9.17
C GLY A 24 26.63 1.16 -9.45
N ILE A 25 27.35 0.59 -10.43
CA ILE A 25 27.30 -0.84 -10.72
C ILE A 25 27.85 -1.65 -9.54
N ALA A 26 29.02 -1.26 -9.01
CA ALA A 26 29.65 -1.94 -7.89
C ALA A 26 28.77 -1.91 -6.62
N LEU A 27 28.22 -0.75 -6.29
CA LEU A 27 27.33 -0.58 -5.12
C LEU A 27 26.02 -1.36 -5.28
N THR A 28 25.42 -1.30 -6.46
CA THR A 28 24.20 -2.05 -6.76
C THR A 28 24.44 -3.56 -6.62
N ALA A 29 25.56 -4.08 -7.15
CA ALA A 29 25.93 -5.47 -7.01
C ALA A 29 26.14 -5.87 -5.55
N LEU A 30 26.82 -5.04 -4.76
CA LEU A 30 27.09 -5.28 -3.34
C LEU A 30 25.77 -5.32 -2.53
N VAL A 31 24.88 -4.36 -2.76
CA VAL A 31 23.56 -4.30 -2.09
C VAL A 31 22.71 -5.52 -2.46
N LEU A 32 22.71 -5.94 -3.73
CA LEU A 32 21.97 -7.13 -4.16
C LEU A 32 22.55 -8.42 -3.55
N LEU A 33 23.88 -8.56 -3.50
CA LEU A 33 24.52 -9.70 -2.85
C LEU A 33 24.16 -9.77 -1.36
N PHE A 34 24.16 -8.63 -0.68
CA PHE A 34 23.74 -8.53 0.71
C PHE A 34 22.25 -8.91 0.86
N ALA A 35 21.37 -8.35 0.03
CA ALA A 35 19.93 -8.63 0.06
C ALA A 35 19.65 -10.13 -0.14
N VAL A 36 20.32 -10.77 -1.11
CA VAL A 36 20.13 -12.21 -1.38
C VAL A 36 20.71 -13.08 -0.26
N LYS A 37 21.93 -12.79 0.22
CA LYS A 37 22.61 -13.65 1.21
C LYS A 37 22.12 -13.46 2.65
N VAL A 38 21.77 -12.22 3.04
CA VAL A 38 21.44 -11.89 4.43
C VAL A 38 19.93 -11.76 4.63
N LEU A 39 19.23 -11.10 3.69
CA LEU A 39 17.79 -10.84 3.81
C LEU A 39 16.94 -11.92 3.13
N GLY A 40 17.53 -12.95 2.52
CA GLY A 40 16.79 -14.02 1.84
C GLY A 40 15.98 -13.51 0.63
N TYR A 41 16.42 -12.41 0.01
CA TYR A 41 15.73 -11.83 -1.13
C TYR A 41 15.71 -12.80 -2.32
N SER A 42 14.52 -13.11 -2.82
CA SER A 42 14.32 -14.02 -3.95
C SER A 42 14.09 -13.24 -5.25
N LEU A 43 14.88 -13.55 -6.27
CA LEU A 43 14.70 -13.01 -7.63
C LEU A 43 13.36 -13.45 -8.27
N GLU A 44 12.80 -14.58 -7.81
CA GLU A 44 11.47 -15.03 -8.24
C GLU A 44 10.37 -14.10 -7.73
N SER A 45 10.52 -13.58 -6.51
CA SER A 45 9.59 -12.59 -5.95
C SER A 45 9.60 -11.30 -6.77
N GLU A 46 10.76 -10.87 -7.27
CA GLU A 46 10.88 -9.71 -8.15
C GLU A 46 10.13 -9.91 -9.47
N ARG A 47 10.29 -11.07 -10.11
CA ARG A 47 9.59 -11.40 -11.36
C ARG A 47 8.08 -11.46 -11.16
N ARG A 48 7.64 -11.97 -10.02
CA ARG A 48 6.23 -12.02 -9.62
C ARG A 48 5.67 -10.62 -9.40
N PHE A 49 6.42 -9.75 -8.73
CA PHE A 49 6.06 -8.35 -8.52
C PHE A 49 5.87 -7.61 -9.85
N TRP A 50 6.82 -7.72 -10.79
CA TRP A 50 6.69 -7.10 -12.12
C TRP A 50 5.50 -7.63 -12.92
N ARG A 51 5.19 -8.90 -12.81
CA ARG A 51 4.01 -9.49 -13.45
C ARG A 51 2.70 -8.94 -12.90
N ASN A 52 2.68 -8.62 -11.62
CA ASN A 52 1.52 -8.05 -10.94
C ASN A 52 1.49 -6.51 -10.97
N SER A 53 2.50 -5.86 -11.56
CA SER A 53 2.61 -4.39 -11.56
C SER A 53 1.40 -3.66 -12.16
N PRO A 54 0.76 -4.11 -13.26
CA PRO A 54 -0.42 -3.42 -13.78
C PRO A 54 -1.60 -3.49 -12.82
N LEU A 55 -1.75 -4.60 -12.09
CA LEU A 55 -2.80 -4.74 -11.08
C LEU A 55 -2.51 -3.86 -9.86
N PHE A 56 -1.24 -3.74 -9.48
CA PHE A 56 -0.81 -2.83 -8.42
C PHE A 56 -1.01 -1.36 -8.79
N LEU A 57 -0.69 -0.97 -10.03
CA LEU A 57 -0.97 0.38 -10.53
C LEU A 57 -2.47 0.69 -10.53
N ARG A 58 -3.30 -0.28 -10.92
CA ARG A 58 -4.76 -0.15 -10.83
C ARG A 58 -5.20 0.02 -9.38
N TYR A 59 -4.63 -0.74 -8.45
CA TYR A 59 -4.91 -0.63 -7.01
C TYR A 59 -4.60 0.78 -6.50
N VAL A 60 -3.41 1.31 -6.81
CA VAL A 60 -3.01 2.67 -6.44
C VAL A 60 -3.95 3.72 -7.03
N GLY A 61 -4.36 3.56 -8.30
CA GLY A 61 -5.31 4.45 -8.94
C GLY A 61 -6.68 4.46 -8.24
N VAL A 62 -7.18 3.29 -7.86
CA VAL A 62 -8.43 3.15 -7.09
C VAL A 62 -8.27 3.78 -5.70
N LEU A 63 -7.16 3.50 -5.01
CA LEU A 63 -6.87 4.08 -3.69
C LEU A 63 -6.88 5.61 -3.73
N ILE A 64 -6.21 6.22 -4.70
CA ILE A 64 -6.22 7.68 -4.87
C ILE A 64 -7.67 8.18 -5.08
N GLY A 65 -8.44 7.51 -5.92
CA GLY A 65 -9.85 7.86 -6.16
C GLY A 65 -10.70 7.80 -4.90
N GLU A 66 -10.56 6.73 -4.09
CA GLU A 66 -11.28 6.58 -2.82
C GLU A 66 -10.84 7.61 -1.77
N ILE A 67 -9.54 7.95 -1.69
CA ILE A 67 -9.05 9.03 -0.83
C ILE A 67 -9.72 10.36 -1.18
N PHE A 68 -9.81 10.70 -2.48
CA PHE A 68 -10.47 11.95 -2.89
C PHE A 68 -11.97 11.97 -2.56
N LYS A 69 -12.69 10.88 -2.84
CA LYS A 69 -14.13 10.79 -2.51
C LYS A 69 -14.36 10.92 -1.01
N ALA A 70 -13.61 10.17 -0.20
CA ALA A 70 -13.73 10.19 1.25
C ALA A 70 -13.34 11.55 1.82
N SER A 71 -12.28 12.21 1.30
CA SER A 71 -11.89 13.56 1.70
C SER A 71 -13.03 14.57 1.48
N LEU A 72 -13.69 14.51 0.33
CA LEU A 72 -14.83 15.37 0.03
C LEU A 72 -16.04 15.08 0.94
N ALA A 73 -16.29 13.80 1.24
CA ALA A 73 -17.38 13.41 2.14
C ALA A 73 -17.14 13.92 3.57
N VAL A 74 -15.93 13.77 4.11
CA VAL A 74 -15.55 14.27 5.44
C VAL A 74 -15.55 15.79 5.47
N ALA A 75 -15.04 16.47 4.45
CA ALA A 75 -15.08 17.93 4.34
C ALA A 75 -16.51 18.44 4.32
N LYS A 76 -17.39 17.80 3.55
CA LYS A 76 -18.83 18.14 3.51
C LYS A 76 -19.49 17.95 4.87
N LEU A 77 -19.16 16.85 5.59
CA LEU A 77 -19.65 16.62 6.94
C LEU A 77 -19.20 17.73 7.91
N ALA A 78 -17.92 18.11 7.87
CA ALA A 78 -17.35 19.13 8.74
C ALA A 78 -17.93 20.53 8.48
N CYS A 79 -18.30 20.84 7.23
CA CYS A 79 -18.87 22.12 6.83
C CYS A 79 -20.41 22.15 6.95
N SER A 80 -21.08 21.05 7.25
CA SER A 80 -22.54 21.00 7.32
C SER A 80 -23.06 21.47 8.70
N PRO A 81 -23.94 22.45 8.76
CA PRO A 81 -24.59 22.83 10.02
C PRO A 81 -25.42 21.63 10.54
N GLY A 82 -25.05 21.09 11.69
CA GLY A 82 -25.70 19.90 12.26
C GLY A 82 -25.16 18.56 11.81
N GLY A 83 -24.09 18.54 11.01
CA GLY A 83 -23.34 17.32 10.67
C GLY A 83 -22.67 16.76 11.94
N SER A 84 -23.29 15.72 12.54
CA SER A 84 -22.74 15.03 13.71
C SER A 84 -21.99 13.77 13.28
N PRO A 85 -20.79 13.52 13.79
CA PRO A 85 -20.16 12.21 13.66
C PRO A 85 -20.98 11.16 14.44
N ASP A 86 -21.10 9.96 13.87
CA ASP A 86 -21.68 8.78 14.52
C ASP A 86 -20.62 7.66 14.50
N PRO A 87 -19.59 7.79 15.37
CA PRO A 87 -18.45 6.90 15.32
C PRO A 87 -18.81 5.48 15.76
N VAL A 88 -18.24 4.51 15.06
CA VAL A 88 -18.41 3.09 15.38
C VAL A 88 -17.08 2.35 15.21
N ILE A 89 -16.87 1.33 16.05
CA ILE A 89 -15.78 0.39 15.91
C ILE A 89 -16.38 -0.91 15.37
N VAL A 90 -15.77 -1.41 14.29
CA VAL A 90 -16.19 -2.66 13.65
C VAL A 90 -15.03 -3.63 13.61
N GLU A 91 -15.36 -4.91 13.70
CA GLU A 91 -14.42 -6.00 13.58
C GLU A 91 -14.83 -6.88 12.39
N PHE A 92 -13.86 -7.26 11.55
CA PHE A 92 -14.07 -8.15 10.42
C PHE A 92 -12.82 -8.95 10.07
N HIS A 93 -12.98 -9.99 9.25
CA HIS A 93 -11.90 -10.78 8.68
C HIS A 93 -11.79 -10.52 7.18
N SER A 94 -10.60 -10.15 6.71
CA SER A 94 -10.36 -9.85 5.30
C SER A 94 -10.39 -11.08 4.39
N GLY A 95 -10.06 -12.27 4.97
CA GLY A 95 -9.88 -13.50 4.21
C GLY A 95 -8.73 -13.45 3.20
N LEU A 96 -7.78 -12.52 3.35
CA LEU A 96 -6.59 -12.40 2.52
C LEU A 96 -5.48 -13.32 3.06
N PRO A 97 -4.81 -14.11 2.19
CA PRO A 97 -3.88 -15.14 2.63
C PRO A 97 -2.49 -14.63 3.00
N SER A 98 -2.13 -13.40 2.65
CA SER A 98 -0.79 -12.85 2.80
C SER A 98 -0.75 -11.70 3.79
N ASP A 99 0.24 -11.70 4.69
CA ASP A 99 0.49 -10.60 5.63
C ASP A 99 0.74 -9.27 4.91
N PHE A 100 1.40 -9.32 3.74
CA PHE A 100 1.62 -8.15 2.90
C PHE A 100 0.29 -7.56 2.38
N GLN A 101 -0.64 -8.42 1.94
CA GLN A 101 -1.96 -7.98 1.48
C GLN A 101 -2.75 -7.37 2.64
N ASN A 102 -2.71 -7.99 3.82
CA ASN A 102 -3.36 -7.49 5.02
C ASN A 102 -2.78 -6.15 5.46
N ALA A 103 -1.44 -6.01 5.48
CA ALA A 103 -0.79 -4.74 5.78
C ALA A 103 -1.16 -3.64 4.77
N LEU A 104 -1.23 -3.98 3.48
CA LEU A 104 -1.63 -3.03 2.44
C LEU A 104 -3.10 -2.60 2.59
N LEU A 105 -3.99 -3.53 2.95
CA LEU A 105 -5.39 -3.23 3.26
C LEU A 105 -5.51 -2.30 4.48
N ALA A 106 -4.80 -2.60 5.58
CA ALA A 106 -4.79 -1.77 6.79
C ALA A 106 -4.36 -0.33 6.50
N ASN A 107 -3.28 -0.18 5.72
CA ASN A 107 -2.81 1.13 5.30
C ASN A 107 -3.82 1.86 4.40
N SER A 108 -4.48 1.16 3.48
CA SER A 108 -5.47 1.77 2.59
C SER A 108 -6.71 2.24 3.33
N ILE A 109 -7.19 1.46 4.31
CA ILE A 109 -8.27 1.86 5.20
C ILE A 109 -7.89 3.13 5.98
N THR A 110 -6.66 3.17 6.52
CA THR A 110 -6.17 4.31 7.31
C THR A 110 -5.92 5.56 6.45
N LEU A 111 -5.47 5.39 5.20
CA LEU A 111 -5.28 6.49 4.25
C LEU A 111 -6.61 7.08 3.74
N THR A 112 -7.71 6.33 3.86
CA THR A 112 -9.03 6.80 3.46
C THR A 112 -9.65 7.63 4.60
N PRO A 113 -9.86 8.95 4.43
CA PRO A 113 -10.41 9.80 5.48
C PRO A 113 -11.73 9.29 6.03
N GLY A 114 -11.84 9.29 7.36
CA GLY A 114 -13.04 8.79 8.05
C GLY A 114 -12.96 7.36 8.52
N THR A 115 -11.88 6.64 8.19
CA THR A 115 -11.61 5.28 8.69
C THR A 115 -10.18 5.18 9.24
N PHE A 116 -10.00 4.36 10.27
CA PHE A 116 -8.69 4.15 10.89
C PHE A 116 -8.56 2.73 11.43
N THR A 117 -7.56 2.00 11.00
CA THR A 117 -7.27 0.66 11.50
C THR A 117 -6.63 0.74 12.88
N LEU A 118 -7.32 0.23 13.89
CA LEU A 118 -6.85 0.18 15.28
C LEU A 118 -5.98 -1.05 15.53
N ILE A 119 -6.41 -2.21 15.04
CA ILE A 119 -5.73 -3.50 15.22
C ILE A 119 -5.76 -4.23 13.88
N GLN A 120 -4.62 -4.83 13.52
CA GLN A 120 -4.50 -5.78 12.42
C GLN A 120 -3.64 -6.96 12.92
N GLU A 121 -4.23 -8.14 13.00
CA GLU A 121 -3.59 -9.39 13.42
C GLU A 121 -3.94 -10.50 12.43
N GLY A 122 -2.98 -10.87 11.59
CA GLY A 122 -3.27 -11.77 10.48
C GLY A 122 -4.35 -11.16 9.57
N ASP A 123 -5.48 -11.84 9.40
CA ASP A 123 -6.64 -11.41 8.62
C ASP A 123 -7.73 -10.69 9.46
N ARG A 124 -7.54 -10.60 10.79
CA ARG A 124 -8.45 -9.93 11.71
C ARG A 124 -8.17 -8.44 11.75
N PHE A 125 -9.21 -7.63 11.55
CA PHE A 125 -9.17 -6.18 11.57
C PHE A 125 -10.14 -5.61 12.59
N VAL A 126 -9.68 -4.60 13.35
CA VAL A 126 -10.52 -3.72 14.15
C VAL A 126 -10.36 -2.30 13.61
N VAL A 127 -11.44 -1.72 13.13
CA VAL A 127 -11.44 -0.44 12.43
C VAL A 127 -12.38 0.53 13.11
N HIS A 128 -11.90 1.75 13.35
CA HIS A 128 -12.72 2.89 13.75
C HIS A 128 -13.23 3.60 12.51
N CYS A 129 -14.53 3.81 12.42
CA CYS A 129 -15.20 4.56 11.37
C CYS A 129 -15.84 5.82 11.97
N LEU A 130 -15.63 6.97 11.33
CA LEU A 130 -16.19 8.26 11.76
C LEU A 130 -17.73 8.28 11.70
N ARG A 131 -18.30 7.47 10.81
CA ARG A 131 -19.75 7.28 10.65
C ARG A 131 -20.05 5.81 10.40
N ARG A 132 -21.20 5.37 10.84
CA ARG A 132 -21.70 4.01 10.65
C ARG A 132 -21.79 3.60 9.18
N GLU A 133 -22.11 4.54 8.30
CA GLU A 133 -22.15 4.34 6.85
C GLU A 133 -20.79 3.90 6.26
N TYR A 134 -19.66 4.30 6.88
CA TYR A 134 -18.32 3.93 6.42
C TYR A 134 -17.91 2.52 6.86
N ALA A 135 -18.67 1.92 7.76
CA ALA A 135 -18.48 0.54 8.20
C ALA A 135 -19.18 -0.47 7.29
N GLU A 136 -20.22 -0.04 6.57
CA GLU A 136 -21.01 -0.91 5.71
C GLU A 136 -20.16 -1.41 4.53
N GLY A 137 -20.06 -2.75 4.40
CA GLY A 137 -19.33 -3.39 3.30
C GLY A 137 -17.81 -3.21 3.32
N ILE A 138 -17.22 -2.88 4.47
CA ILE A 138 -15.76 -2.69 4.60
C ILE A 138 -15.00 -3.99 4.34
N ASP A 139 -15.57 -5.14 4.69
CA ASP A 139 -15.07 -6.50 4.47
C ASP A 139 -15.11 -6.95 3.01
N GLU A 140 -16.03 -6.38 2.21
CA GLU A 140 -16.17 -6.60 0.77
C GLU A 140 -15.73 -5.37 -0.05
N SER A 141 -14.95 -4.50 0.52
CA SER A 141 -14.51 -3.27 -0.15
C SER A 141 -13.74 -3.55 -1.44
N VAL A 142 -13.74 -2.57 -2.34
CA VAL A 142 -12.99 -2.64 -3.60
C VAL A 142 -11.50 -2.96 -3.39
N PHE A 143 -10.95 -2.60 -2.24
CA PHE A 143 -9.58 -2.92 -1.85
C PHE A 143 -9.40 -4.42 -1.63
N VAL A 144 -10.30 -5.07 -0.87
CA VAL A 144 -10.27 -6.52 -0.63
C VAL A 144 -10.40 -7.28 -1.93
N GLU A 145 -11.33 -6.90 -2.82
CA GLU A 145 -11.49 -7.54 -4.12
C GLU A 145 -10.23 -7.43 -5.00
N LEU A 146 -9.60 -6.25 -5.04
CA LEU A 146 -8.39 -6.04 -5.83
C LEU A 146 -7.22 -6.83 -5.26
N LEU A 147 -7.06 -6.84 -3.93
CA LEU A 147 -5.99 -7.57 -3.27
C LEU A 147 -6.11 -9.09 -3.43
N ARG A 148 -7.33 -9.66 -3.44
CA ARG A 148 -7.55 -11.08 -3.75
C ARG A 148 -7.06 -11.49 -5.14
N LYS A 149 -7.03 -10.55 -6.11
CA LYS A 149 -6.53 -10.79 -7.47
C LYS A 149 -5.01 -10.72 -7.58
N VAL A 150 -4.34 -10.09 -6.60
CA VAL A 150 -2.88 -10.00 -6.53
C VAL A 150 -2.33 -11.30 -5.98
N LYS A 151 -1.80 -12.17 -6.84
CA LYS A 151 -1.11 -13.40 -6.42
C LYS A 151 0.34 -13.06 -6.07
N LEU A 152 0.62 -12.90 -4.78
CA LEU A 152 1.95 -12.64 -4.22
C LEU A 152 2.64 -13.95 -3.86
#